data_5e003cb9ad43b5831ac4299e1a0c17f3
#
_entry.id   5e003cb9ad43b5831ac4299e1a0c17f3
#
_cell.length_a   1.000
_cell.length_b   1.000
_cell.length_c   1.000
_cell.angle_alpha   90.00
_cell.angle_beta   90.00
_cell.angle_gamma   90.00
#
_symmetry.space_group_name_H-M   'P 1'
#
loop_
_entity.id
_entity.type
_entity.pdbx_description
1 polymer ?
#
loop_
_entity_poly.entity_id
_entity_poly.type
_entity_poly.pdbx_seq_one_letter_code
_entity_poly.pdbx_strand_id
1 'polypeptide(L)'
;LTGNMSGSFLADYEIGQKLALEGKLPEDGELIKTVVTSNLVDAMAKYYGIKVTECLTGFKWIGREILRMETTGKGHYLFGFEESYGCLIGTHARDKDAIVASMALCEAAAYYKLRGKTIWDAMLDMYEKYGYYKDNVIAITHKGIEGLQKIQSIMDNLRKNPPMKFGNYDVTAVRYYLKDEIVDVKTGEKKPTGIPKSNVLYFELTE
;
A
#
# COMPACT_ATOMS: atom_id res chain seq x y z
N LEU A 1 -0.67 0.62 17.04
CA LEU A 1 -0.27 0.74 15.64
C LEU A 1 -1.49 1.02 14.77
N THR A 2 -1.36 1.83 13.72
CA THR A 2 -2.37 1.98 12.66
C THR A 2 -2.33 0.76 11.71
N GLY A 3 -3.30 0.63 10.81
CA GLY A 3 -3.30 -0.44 9.82
C GLY A 3 -2.07 -0.40 8.89
N ASN A 4 -1.68 0.81 8.44
CA ASN A 4 -0.44 1.00 7.68
C ASN A 4 0.81 0.58 8.47
N MET A 5 0.90 0.96 9.76
CA MET A 5 2.02 0.56 10.61
C MET A 5 2.06 -0.95 10.82
N SER A 6 0.91 -1.56 11.16
CA SER A 6 0.82 -3.01 11.40
C SER A 6 1.14 -3.82 10.14
N GLY A 7 0.59 -3.42 9.00
CA GLY A 7 0.83 -4.10 7.72
C GLY A 7 2.28 -3.96 7.27
N SER A 8 2.87 -2.76 7.36
CA SER A 8 4.28 -2.55 7.02
C SER A 8 5.21 -3.32 7.96
N PHE A 9 4.91 -3.34 9.27
CA PHE A 9 5.67 -4.10 10.26
C PHE A 9 5.65 -5.60 9.97
N LEU A 10 4.46 -6.16 9.69
CA LEU A 10 4.34 -7.57 9.34
C LEU A 10 5.02 -7.88 8.01
N ALA A 11 4.93 -7.00 7.01
CA ALA A 11 5.62 -7.18 5.74
C ALA A 11 7.15 -7.25 5.92
N ASP A 12 7.74 -6.33 6.70
CA ASP A 12 9.19 -6.35 7.00
C ASP A 12 9.60 -7.60 7.77
N TYR A 13 8.78 -7.99 8.76
CA TYR A 13 9.02 -9.20 9.54
C TYR A 13 9.00 -10.44 8.66
N GLU A 14 7.95 -10.67 7.91
CA GLU A 14 7.76 -11.86 7.04
C GLU A 14 8.86 -11.97 5.97
N ILE A 15 9.12 -10.86 5.27
CA ILE A 15 10.15 -10.82 4.21
C ILE A 15 11.54 -11.00 4.81
N GLY A 16 11.81 -10.36 5.95
CA GLY A 16 13.08 -10.48 6.66
C GLY A 16 13.33 -11.88 7.19
N GLN A 17 12.31 -12.55 7.77
CA GLN A 17 12.42 -13.93 8.24
C GLN A 17 12.60 -14.91 7.07
N LYS A 18 11.87 -14.71 5.97
CA LYS A 18 12.03 -15.52 4.76
C LYS A 18 13.46 -15.42 4.22
N LEU A 19 13.99 -14.20 4.12
CA LEU A 19 15.38 -13.99 3.71
C LEU A 19 16.38 -14.66 4.66
N ALA A 20 16.17 -14.55 5.96
CA ALA A 20 17.06 -15.15 6.97
C ALA A 20 17.04 -16.68 6.96
N LEU A 21 15.88 -17.29 6.72
CA LEU A 21 15.71 -18.76 6.71
C LEU A 21 16.13 -19.38 5.39
N GLU A 22 15.83 -18.77 4.26
CA GLU A 22 16.07 -19.32 2.92
C GLU A 22 17.38 -18.81 2.28
N GLY A 23 18.02 -17.81 2.88
CA GLY A 23 19.25 -17.17 2.39
C GLY A 23 19.06 -16.27 1.17
N LYS A 24 17.90 -16.30 0.54
CA LYS A 24 17.53 -15.44 -0.60
C LYS A 24 16.02 -15.28 -0.71
N LEU A 25 15.60 -14.20 -1.33
CA LEU A 25 14.20 -14.01 -1.76
C LEU A 25 14.04 -14.50 -3.21
N PRO A 26 12.81 -14.86 -3.64
CA PRO A 26 12.53 -15.09 -5.05
C PRO A 26 12.89 -13.86 -5.89
N GLU A 27 13.53 -14.06 -7.04
CA GLU A 27 13.95 -12.96 -7.94
C GLU A 27 12.76 -12.11 -8.44
N ASP A 28 11.60 -12.73 -8.57
CA ASP A 28 10.33 -12.12 -8.95
C ASP A 28 9.38 -11.94 -7.76
N GLY A 29 9.92 -11.82 -6.53
CA GLY A 29 9.14 -11.58 -5.32
C GLY A 29 8.33 -10.29 -5.40
N GLU A 30 7.03 -10.37 -5.07
CA GLU A 30 6.12 -9.22 -5.12
C GLU A 30 5.42 -8.99 -3.78
N LEU A 31 5.48 -7.73 -3.32
CA LEU A 31 4.64 -7.20 -2.25
C LEU A 31 3.46 -6.47 -2.90
N ILE A 32 2.23 -6.75 -2.44
CA ILE A 32 1.03 -6.14 -3.01
C ILE A 32 0.43 -5.14 -2.01
N LYS A 33 0.17 -3.92 -2.49
CA LYS A 33 -0.49 -2.86 -1.71
C LYS A 33 -1.64 -2.23 -2.47
N THR A 34 -2.51 -1.50 -1.77
CA THR A 34 -3.51 -0.68 -2.45
C THR A 34 -2.99 0.74 -2.72
N VAL A 35 -3.65 1.46 -3.63
CA VAL A 35 -3.34 2.86 -3.97
C VAL A 35 -3.39 3.84 -2.80
N VAL A 36 -3.98 3.45 -1.66
CA VAL A 36 -4.10 4.25 -0.43
C VAL A 36 -3.27 3.68 0.73
N THR A 37 -2.53 2.61 0.48
CA THR A 37 -1.62 2.02 1.46
C THR A 37 -0.29 2.79 1.47
N SER A 38 0.38 2.84 2.61
CA SER A 38 1.62 3.60 2.85
C SER A 38 2.71 3.33 1.80
N ASN A 39 3.40 4.39 1.39
CA ASN A 39 4.57 4.29 0.52
C ASN A 39 5.85 3.82 1.26
N LEU A 40 5.79 3.60 2.58
CA LEU A 40 6.87 2.96 3.33
C LEU A 40 7.27 1.61 2.72
N VAL A 41 6.27 0.85 2.20
CA VAL A 41 6.52 -0.46 1.58
C VAL A 41 7.24 -0.37 0.24
N ASP A 42 7.19 0.76 -0.46
CA ASP A 42 7.99 0.97 -1.68
C ASP A 42 9.47 1.09 -1.32
N ALA A 43 9.80 1.82 -0.25
CA ALA A 43 11.17 1.91 0.27
C ALA A 43 11.68 0.55 0.78
N MET A 44 10.80 -0.21 1.47
CA MET A 44 11.09 -1.57 1.92
C MET A 44 11.37 -2.50 0.74
N ALA A 45 10.53 -2.50 -0.27
CA ALA A 45 10.70 -3.34 -1.46
C ALA A 45 11.99 -3.01 -2.20
N LYS A 46 12.32 -1.71 -2.32
CA LYS A 46 13.61 -1.27 -2.87
C LYS A 46 14.79 -1.80 -2.08
N TYR A 47 14.71 -1.81 -0.76
CA TYR A 47 15.78 -2.34 0.10
C TYR A 47 15.99 -3.85 -0.11
N TYR A 48 14.90 -4.62 -0.20
CA TYR A 48 14.95 -6.06 -0.40
C TYR A 48 15.16 -6.49 -1.85
N GLY A 49 15.13 -5.56 -2.81
CA GLY A 49 15.25 -5.86 -4.24
C GLY A 49 14.05 -6.61 -4.81
N ILE A 50 12.86 -6.42 -4.22
CA ILE A 50 11.60 -7.03 -4.65
C ILE A 50 10.69 -6.00 -5.32
N LYS A 51 9.65 -6.47 -6.00
CA LYS A 51 8.68 -5.63 -6.69
C LYS A 51 7.51 -5.24 -5.78
N VAL A 52 6.99 -4.01 -5.95
CA VAL A 52 5.68 -3.61 -5.44
C VAL A 52 4.66 -3.66 -6.57
N THR A 53 3.54 -4.32 -6.32
CA THR A 53 2.37 -4.27 -7.20
C THR A 53 1.27 -3.49 -6.51
N GLU A 54 0.93 -2.33 -7.08
CA GLU A 54 -0.14 -1.47 -6.60
C GLU A 54 -1.47 -1.88 -7.24
N CYS A 55 -2.55 -1.94 -6.45
CA CYS A 55 -3.89 -2.24 -6.92
C CYS A 55 -4.94 -1.30 -6.31
N LEU A 56 -6.18 -1.39 -6.75
CA LEU A 56 -7.30 -0.65 -6.16
C LEU A 56 -7.59 -1.12 -4.73
N THR A 57 -8.29 -0.30 -3.96
CA THR A 57 -8.80 -0.65 -2.63
C THR A 57 -9.78 -1.83 -2.69
N GLY A 58 -9.68 -2.69 -1.69
CA GLY A 58 -10.46 -3.92 -1.57
C GLY A 58 -9.63 -5.16 -1.85
N PHE A 59 -9.60 -6.06 -0.88
CA PHE A 59 -8.73 -7.25 -0.89
C PHE A 59 -8.92 -8.16 -2.10
N LYS A 60 -10.09 -8.12 -2.75
CA LYS A 60 -10.35 -8.80 -4.03
C LYS A 60 -9.31 -8.48 -5.12
N TRP A 61 -8.71 -7.29 -5.09
CA TRP A 61 -7.69 -6.91 -6.05
C TRP A 61 -6.34 -7.54 -5.71
N ILE A 62 -6.00 -7.63 -4.41
CA ILE A 62 -4.84 -8.39 -3.95
C ILE A 62 -5.02 -9.87 -4.31
N GLY A 63 -6.21 -10.44 -4.04
CA GLY A 63 -6.55 -11.83 -4.43
C GLY A 63 -6.46 -12.07 -5.94
N ARG A 64 -6.82 -11.07 -6.77
CA ARG A 64 -6.67 -11.11 -8.23
C ARG A 64 -5.19 -11.19 -8.64
N GLU A 65 -4.33 -10.40 -8.01
CA GLU A 65 -2.89 -10.44 -8.32
C GLU A 65 -2.25 -11.76 -7.90
N ILE A 66 -2.66 -12.35 -6.77
CA ILE A 66 -2.26 -13.71 -6.39
C ILE A 66 -2.68 -14.71 -7.46
N LEU A 67 -3.94 -14.66 -7.93
CA LEU A 67 -4.43 -15.54 -9.01
C LEU A 67 -3.64 -15.32 -10.31
N ARG A 68 -3.29 -14.08 -10.65
CA ARG A 68 -2.43 -13.76 -11.80
C ARG A 68 -1.09 -14.49 -11.70
N MET A 69 -0.43 -14.41 -10.55
CA MET A 69 0.86 -15.07 -10.34
C MET A 69 0.74 -16.58 -10.50
N GLU A 70 -0.25 -17.20 -9.89
CA GLU A 70 -0.47 -18.65 -9.97
C GLU A 70 -0.80 -19.13 -11.39
N THR A 71 -1.63 -18.38 -12.12
CA THR A 71 -2.06 -18.79 -13.48
C THR A 71 -1.02 -18.52 -14.55
N THR A 72 -0.18 -17.48 -14.36
CA THR A 72 0.85 -17.12 -15.34
C THR A 72 2.22 -17.72 -15.03
N GLY A 73 2.43 -18.18 -13.80
CA GLY A 73 3.75 -18.59 -13.31
C GLY A 73 4.75 -17.44 -13.22
N LYS A 74 4.27 -16.17 -13.20
CA LYS A 74 5.11 -14.97 -13.13
C LYS A 74 4.81 -14.18 -11.87
N GLY A 75 5.85 -13.90 -11.08
CA GLY A 75 5.76 -13.27 -9.77
C GLY A 75 5.56 -14.27 -8.64
N HIS A 76 6.18 -13.99 -7.52
CA HIS A 76 6.03 -14.73 -6.27
C HIS A 76 5.41 -13.82 -5.22
N TYR A 77 4.22 -14.18 -4.74
CA TYR A 77 3.56 -13.47 -3.66
C TYR A 77 4.34 -13.62 -2.36
N LEU A 78 4.75 -12.50 -1.78
CA LEU A 78 5.43 -12.46 -0.50
C LEU A 78 4.48 -12.01 0.62
N PHE A 79 3.79 -10.89 0.40
CA PHE A 79 2.86 -10.31 1.36
C PHE A 79 1.91 -9.33 0.67
N GLY A 80 0.70 -9.19 1.20
CA GLY A 80 -0.26 -8.19 0.73
C GLY A 80 -1.13 -7.64 1.84
N PHE A 81 -1.38 -6.33 1.82
CA PHE A 81 -2.19 -5.70 2.87
C PHE A 81 -2.87 -4.41 2.42
N GLU A 82 -3.84 -4.02 3.24
CA GLU A 82 -4.58 -2.76 3.14
C GLU A 82 -4.36 -1.93 4.41
N GLU A 83 -4.47 -0.60 4.28
CA GLU A 83 -4.40 0.34 5.40
C GLU A 83 -5.47 0.12 6.48
N SER A 84 -6.54 -0.59 6.12
CA SER A 84 -7.68 -0.93 6.98
C SER A 84 -7.48 -2.22 7.78
N TYR A 85 -6.24 -2.57 8.13
CA TYR A 85 -5.82 -3.73 8.92
C TYR A 85 -5.96 -5.10 8.22
N GLY A 86 -6.39 -5.14 6.97
CA GLY A 86 -6.48 -6.38 6.21
C GLY A 86 -5.12 -6.82 5.69
N CYS A 87 -4.66 -8.04 6.01
CA CYS A 87 -3.49 -8.62 5.37
C CYS A 87 -3.66 -10.12 5.13
N LEU A 88 -2.81 -10.67 4.28
CA LEU A 88 -2.73 -12.09 3.99
C LEU A 88 -1.26 -12.51 3.90
N ILE A 89 -0.92 -13.58 4.61
CA ILE A 89 0.37 -14.27 4.54
C ILE A 89 0.13 -15.60 3.87
N GLY A 90 0.89 -15.90 2.82
CA GLY A 90 0.67 -17.09 1.99
C GLY A 90 -0.49 -16.96 1.01
N THR A 91 -0.80 -18.03 0.30
CA THR A 91 -1.77 -18.06 -0.81
C THR A 91 -2.94 -19.00 -0.60
N HIS A 92 -3.16 -19.45 0.64
CA HIS A 92 -4.22 -20.37 1.04
C HIS A 92 -5.63 -19.77 0.93
N ALA A 93 -5.74 -18.45 0.90
CA ALA A 93 -6.98 -17.69 0.76
C ALA A 93 -6.86 -16.63 -0.34
N ARG A 94 -8.00 -15.98 -0.69
CA ARG A 94 -8.07 -14.87 -1.65
C ARG A 94 -8.65 -13.61 -1.01
N ASP A 95 -8.74 -13.62 0.29
CA ASP A 95 -9.13 -12.48 1.12
C ASP A 95 -8.22 -12.44 2.37
N LYS A 96 -8.26 -11.36 3.09
CA LYS A 96 -7.53 -11.16 4.35
C LYS A 96 -7.84 -12.27 5.36
N ASP A 97 -6.81 -12.67 6.10
CA ASP A 97 -6.93 -13.67 7.16
C ASP A 97 -6.46 -13.09 8.49
N ALA A 98 -7.42 -12.75 9.35
CA ALA A 98 -7.15 -12.16 10.65
C ALA A 98 -6.50 -13.15 11.63
N ILE A 99 -6.73 -14.44 11.47
CA ILE A 99 -6.15 -15.47 12.34
C ILE A 99 -4.66 -15.59 12.07
N VAL A 100 -4.28 -15.77 10.82
CA VAL A 100 -2.87 -15.83 10.40
C VAL A 100 -2.15 -14.51 10.72
N ALA A 101 -2.80 -13.36 10.48
CA ALA A 101 -2.25 -12.06 10.84
C ALA A 101 -1.98 -11.91 12.33
N SER A 102 -2.91 -12.40 13.18
CA SER A 102 -2.75 -12.37 14.64
C SER A 102 -1.63 -13.31 15.10
N MET A 103 -1.52 -14.50 14.51
CA MET A 103 -0.43 -15.44 14.78
C MET A 103 0.92 -14.83 14.43
N ALA A 104 1.08 -14.26 13.25
CA ALA A 104 2.31 -13.61 12.79
C ALA A 104 2.68 -12.41 13.69
N LEU A 105 1.68 -11.62 14.13
CA LEU A 105 1.93 -10.51 15.05
C LEU A 105 2.42 -10.99 16.41
N CYS A 106 1.85 -12.07 16.95
CA CYS A 106 2.30 -12.69 18.20
C CYS A 106 3.72 -13.27 18.06
N GLU A 107 4.00 -13.94 16.95
CA GLU A 107 5.32 -14.47 16.64
C GLU A 107 6.37 -13.36 16.55
N ALA A 108 6.08 -12.30 15.78
CA ALA A 108 6.94 -11.13 15.66
C ALA A 108 7.18 -10.46 17.04
N ALA A 109 6.12 -10.30 17.85
CA ALA A 109 6.25 -9.76 19.20
C ALA A 109 7.18 -10.61 20.09
N ALA A 110 7.06 -11.94 20.04
CA ALA A 110 7.94 -12.86 20.75
C ALA A 110 9.38 -12.79 20.25
N TYR A 111 9.56 -12.74 18.91
CA TYR A 111 10.87 -12.61 18.28
C TYR A 111 11.62 -11.35 18.73
N TYR A 112 10.96 -10.20 18.74
CA TYR A 112 11.56 -8.94 19.18
C TYR A 112 11.76 -8.91 20.70
N LYS A 113 10.83 -9.44 21.48
CA LYS A 113 10.95 -9.55 22.95
C LYS A 113 12.18 -10.34 23.35
N LEU A 114 12.49 -11.46 22.68
CA LEU A 114 13.71 -12.25 22.92
C LEU A 114 14.99 -11.46 22.62
N ARG A 115 14.90 -10.36 21.87
CA ARG A 115 15.99 -9.44 21.53
C ARG A 115 15.98 -8.16 22.39
N GLY A 116 15.17 -8.13 23.44
CA GLY A 116 15.04 -6.98 24.34
C GLY A 116 14.29 -5.78 23.73
N LYS A 117 13.52 -6.01 22.68
CA LYS A 117 12.78 -4.97 21.96
C LYS A 117 11.27 -5.16 22.07
N THR A 118 10.55 -4.05 22.07
CA THR A 118 9.11 -4.03 21.86
C THR A 118 8.78 -3.96 20.35
N ILE A 119 7.51 -4.18 19.98
CA ILE A 119 7.06 -3.92 18.60
C ILE A 119 7.29 -2.45 18.22
N TRP A 120 7.16 -1.52 19.17
CA TRP A 120 7.42 -0.11 18.90
C TRP A 120 8.89 0.17 18.60
N ASP A 121 9.82 -0.44 19.34
CA ASP A 121 11.24 -0.33 19.04
C ASP A 121 11.56 -0.87 17.64
N ALA A 122 10.94 -1.99 17.26
CA ALA A 122 11.08 -2.54 15.90
C ALA A 122 10.50 -1.61 14.81
N MET A 123 9.40 -0.90 15.12
CA MET A 123 8.87 0.14 14.22
C MET A 123 9.86 1.31 14.05
N LEU A 124 10.52 1.72 15.14
CA LEU A 124 11.54 2.77 15.08
C LEU A 124 12.75 2.33 14.25
N ASP A 125 13.24 1.11 14.44
CA ASP A 125 14.30 0.51 13.60
C ASP A 125 13.90 0.52 12.11
N MET A 126 12.64 0.20 11.82
CA MET A 126 12.13 0.20 10.47
C MET A 126 12.10 1.60 9.84
N TYR A 127 11.71 2.63 10.62
CA TYR A 127 11.77 4.02 10.18
C TYR A 127 13.22 4.50 9.99
N GLU A 128 14.15 4.07 10.83
CA GLU A 128 15.57 4.37 10.66
C GLU A 128 16.12 3.73 9.38
N LYS A 129 15.68 2.50 9.09
CA LYS A 129 16.13 1.72 7.93
C LYS A 129 15.56 2.22 6.60
N TYR A 130 14.28 2.61 6.55
CA TYR A 130 13.56 2.92 5.30
C TYR A 130 13.15 4.38 5.15
N GLY A 131 13.28 5.19 6.20
CA GLY A 131 12.77 6.53 6.29
C GLY A 131 11.44 6.61 7.08
N TYR A 132 11.12 7.81 7.55
CA TYR A 132 9.91 8.06 8.31
C TYR A 132 8.74 8.38 7.39
N TYR A 133 7.69 7.59 7.49
CA TYR A 133 6.43 7.78 6.77
C TYR A 133 5.30 8.03 7.77
N LYS A 134 4.51 9.06 7.54
CA LYS A 134 3.34 9.42 8.34
C LYS A 134 2.08 9.38 7.48
N ASP A 135 1.23 8.44 7.77
CA ASP A 135 -0.05 8.27 7.10
C ASP A 135 -1.18 8.78 7.99
N ASN A 136 -2.21 9.36 7.37
CA ASN A 136 -3.43 9.77 8.04
C ASN A 136 -4.65 9.54 7.13
N VAL A 137 -5.80 9.26 7.74
CA VAL A 137 -7.07 9.07 7.04
C VAL A 137 -8.08 10.08 7.58
N ILE A 138 -8.67 10.86 6.68
CA ILE A 138 -9.78 11.78 7.00
C ILE A 138 -11.03 11.26 6.32
N ALA A 139 -12.01 10.80 7.13
CA ALA A 139 -13.29 10.34 6.64
C ALA A 139 -14.31 11.49 6.63
N ILE A 140 -14.82 11.83 5.44
CA ILE A 140 -15.88 12.84 5.28
C ILE A 140 -17.13 12.13 4.80
N THR A 141 -18.19 12.15 5.61
CA THR A 141 -19.44 11.46 5.33
C THR A 141 -20.54 12.47 4.99
N HIS A 142 -21.18 12.28 3.85
CA HIS A 142 -22.41 12.96 3.47
C HIS A 142 -23.53 11.94 3.33
N LYS A 143 -24.65 12.15 4.04
CA LYS A 143 -25.78 11.20 4.09
C LYS A 143 -26.82 11.48 2.99
N GLY A 144 -27.55 10.43 2.59
CA GLY A 144 -28.67 10.52 1.67
C GLY A 144 -28.29 10.78 0.21
N ILE A 145 -29.28 10.97 -0.63
CA ILE A 145 -29.11 11.21 -2.08
C ILE A 145 -28.36 12.52 -2.34
N GLU A 146 -28.67 13.58 -1.59
CA GLU A 146 -27.99 14.87 -1.70
C GLU A 146 -26.51 14.75 -1.33
N GLY A 147 -26.19 13.92 -0.33
CA GLY A 147 -24.82 13.61 0.06
C GLY A 147 -24.03 12.91 -1.06
N LEU A 148 -24.66 11.96 -1.73
CA LEU A 148 -24.05 11.27 -2.88
C LEU A 148 -23.76 12.26 -4.02
N GLN A 149 -24.73 13.13 -4.36
CA GLN A 149 -24.55 14.17 -5.38
C GLN A 149 -23.43 15.15 -5.01
N LYS A 150 -23.34 15.52 -3.73
CA LYS A 150 -22.29 16.41 -3.24
C LYS A 150 -20.90 15.77 -3.38
N ILE A 151 -20.75 14.51 -2.99
CA ILE A 151 -19.47 13.76 -3.18
C ILE A 151 -19.10 13.73 -4.65
N GLN A 152 -20.05 13.40 -5.53
CA GLN A 152 -19.82 13.38 -6.97
C GLN A 152 -19.36 14.75 -7.49
N SER A 153 -20.04 15.83 -7.10
CA SER A 153 -19.69 17.18 -7.52
C SER A 153 -18.31 17.63 -7.04
N ILE A 154 -17.91 17.23 -5.80
CA ILE A 154 -16.56 17.49 -5.28
C ILE A 154 -15.51 16.79 -6.16
N MET A 155 -15.70 15.51 -6.45
CA MET A 155 -14.77 14.74 -7.28
C MET A 155 -14.68 15.28 -8.72
N ASP A 156 -15.79 15.71 -9.29
CA ASP A 156 -15.83 16.30 -10.64
C ASP A 156 -15.14 17.66 -10.67
N ASN A 157 -15.32 18.47 -9.62
CA ASN A 157 -14.61 19.75 -9.50
C ASN A 157 -13.10 19.56 -9.35
N LEU A 158 -12.65 18.63 -8.51
CA LEU A 158 -11.22 18.31 -8.34
C LEU A 158 -10.59 17.79 -9.64
N ARG A 159 -11.37 17.10 -10.50
CA ARG A 159 -10.90 16.68 -11.82
C ARG A 159 -10.79 17.81 -12.82
N LYS A 160 -11.74 18.76 -12.77
CA LYS A 160 -11.75 19.93 -13.69
C LYS A 160 -10.74 20.97 -13.27
N ASN A 161 -10.62 21.21 -11.98
CA ASN A 161 -9.80 22.25 -11.37
C ASN A 161 -8.90 21.61 -10.30
N PRO A 162 -7.89 20.82 -10.67
CA PRO A 162 -7.01 20.19 -9.71
C PRO A 162 -6.25 21.25 -8.92
N PRO A 163 -6.16 21.14 -7.59
CA PRO A 163 -5.32 22.02 -6.79
C PRO A 163 -3.86 21.84 -7.19
N MET A 164 -3.12 22.94 -7.27
CA MET A 164 -1.70 22.94 -7.60
C MET A 164 -0.81 22.88 -6.35
N LYS A 165 -1.42 23.03 -5.16
CA LYS A 165 -0.75 22.99 -3.85
C LYS A 165 -1.63 22.38 -2.78
N PHE A 166 -1.00 21.70 -1.82
CA PHE A 166 -1.58 21.30 -0.54
C PHE A 166 -0.70 21.85 0.58
N GLY A 167 -1.18 22.90 1.27
CA GLY A 167 -0.37 23.62 2.25
C GLY A 167 0.87 24.22 1.57
N ASN A 168 2.06 23.82 2.03
CA ASN A 168 3.34 24.30 1.49
C ASN A 168 3.91 23.41 0.37
N TYR A 169 3.23 22.31 0.03
CA TYR A 169 3.70 21.35 -0.97
C TYR A 169 3.09 21.60 -2.33
N ASP A 170 3.92 21.67 -3.36
CA ASP A 170 3.46 21.76 -4.76
C ASP A 170 3.03 20.37 -5.27
N VAL A 171 1.99 20.34 -6.12
CA VAL A 171 1.59 19.13 -6.82
C VAL A 171 2.53 18.89 -7.99
N THR A 172 3.16 17.74 -8.03
CA THR A 172 4.09 17.33 -9.09
C THR A 172 3.43 16.49 -10.17
N ALA A 173 2.49 15.60 -9.77
CA ALA A 173 1.70 14.82 -10.69
C ALA A 173 0.29 14.56 -10.15
N VAL A 174 -0.65 14.30 -11.04
CA VAL A 174 -2.02 13.91 -10.69
C VAL A 174 -2.35 12.58 -11.39
N ARG A 175 -2.80 11.60 -10.60
CA ARG A 175 -3.27 10.31 -11.12
C ARG A 175 -4.79 10.31 -11.19
N TYR A 176 -5.32 10.25 -12.39
CA TYR A 176 -6.76 10.21 -12.70
C TYR A 176 -7.18 8.76 -13.01
N TYR A 177 -7.46 7.96 -11.98
CA TYR A 177 -7.77 6.54 -12.18
C TYR A 177 -9.03 6.30 -13.01
N LEU A 178 -10.00 7.23 -13.02
CA LEU A 178 -11.18 7.13 -13.88
C LEU A 178 -10.85 7.22 -15.37
N LYS A 179 -9.77 7.94 -15.71
CA LYS A 179 -9.30 8.14 -17.10
C LYS A 179 -8.15 7.22 -17.49
N ASP A 180 -7.58 6.50 -16.51
CA ASP A 180 -6.33 5.74 -16.66
C ASP A 180 -5.15 6.64 -17.10
N GLU A 181 -5.02 7.81 -16.47
CA GLU A 181 -3.99 8.79 -16.78
C GLU A 181 -3.22 9.22 -15.53
N ILE A 182 -1.90 9.29 -15.63
CA ILE A 182 -1.01 10.03 -14.74
C ILE A 182 -0.51 11.22 -15.53
N VAL A 183 -0.71 12.43 -15.01
CA VAL A 183 -0.31 13.68 -15.67
C VAL A 183 0.78 14.35 -14.84
N ASP A 184 1.96 14.48 -15.40
CA ASP A 184 3.02 15.33 -14.83
C ASP A 184 2.62 16.79 -14.97
N VAL A 185 2.59 17.52 -13.86
CA VAL A 185 2.10 18.91 -13.83
C VAL A 185 3.04 19.87 -14.55
N LYS A 186 4.35 19.61 -14.51
CA LYS A 186 5.37 20.50 -15.07
C LYS A 186 5.50 20.34 -16.59
N THR A 187 5.49 19.09 -17.06
CA THR A 187 5.72 18.76 -18.47
C THR A 187 4.43 18.55 -19.26
N GLY A 188 3.32 18.25 -18.59
CA GLY A 188 2.07 17.82 -19.22
C GLY A 188 2.13 16.40 -19.80
N GLU A 189 3.23 15.66 -19.56
CA GLU A 189 3.37 14.28 -20.03
C GLU A 189 2.30 13.40 -19.40
N LYS A 190 1.75 12.47 -20.21
CA LYS A 190 0.73 11.53 -19.77
C LYS A 190 1.23 10.11 -19.87
N LYS A 191 0.95 9.33 -18.81
CA LYS A 191 1.23 7.88 -18.75
C LYS A 191 -0.01 7.15 -18.24
N PRO A 192 -0.23 5.88 -18.63
CA PRO A 192 -1.31 5.08 -18.03
C PRO A 192 -1.02 4.78 -16.56
N THR A 193 -2.09 4.66 -15.75
CA THR A 193 -1.97 4.19 -14.36
C THR A 193 -1.67 2.69 -14.29
N GLY A 194 -2.08 1.94 -15.32
CA GLY A 194 -1.93 0.49 -15.38
C GLY A 194 -2.88 -0.29 -14.47
N ILE A 195 -3.83 0.39 -13.83
CA ILE A 195 -4.82 -0.23 -12.93
C ILE A 195 -6.24 0.01 -13.45
N PRO A 196 -7.23 -0.85 -13.10
CA PRO A 196 -8.61 -0.67 -13.55
C PRO A 196 -9.19 0.70 -13.19
N LYS A 197 -10.09 1.20 -14.03
CA LYS A 197 -10.74 2.50 -13.80
C LYS A 197 -11.50 2.55 -12.47
N SER A 198 -11.29 3.62 -11.72
CA SER A 198 -11.96 3.84 -10.44
C SER A 198 -12.15 5.32 -10.14
N ASN A 199 -13.14 5.66 -9.30
CA ASN A 199 -13.40 7.04 -8.88
C ASN A 199 -12.41 7.51 -7.82
N VAL A 200 -11.12 7.45 -8.14
CA VAL A 200 -9.99 7.85 -7.29
C VAL A 200 -9.20 8.96 -7.97
N LEU A 201 -8.70 9.88 -7.16
CA LEU A 201 -7.68 10.88 -7.51
C LEU A 201 -6.51 10.73 -6.55
N TYR A 202 -5.30 10.81 -7.07
CA TYR A 202 -4.08 10.81 -6.27
C TYR A 202 -3.21 12.00 -6.71
N PHE A 203 -2.74 12.77 -5.74
CA PHE A 203 -1.87 13.92 -5.97
C PHE A 203 -0.49 13.61 -5.43
N GLU A 204 0.51 13.61 -6.29
CA GLU A 204 1.91 13.52 -5.88
C GLU A 204 2.39 14.92 -5.53
N LEU A 205 3.12 15.03 -4.43
CA LEU A 205 3.58 16.32 -3.89
C LEU A 205 5.09 16.38 -3.90
N THR A 206 5.64 17.61 -3.81
CA THR A 206 7.07 17.82 -3.53
C THR A 206 7.43 17.25 -2.15
N GLU A 207 8.66 16.75 -2.02
CA GLU A 207 9.25 16.37 -0.74
C GLU A 207 9.60 17.61 0.11
#